data_34048e722287a2aff66b675be007697d
#
_entry.id   34048e722287a2aff66b675be007697d
#
_cell.length_a   1.000
_cell.length_b   1.000
_cell.length_c   1.000
_cell.angle_alpha   90.00
_cell.angle_beta   90.00
_cell.angle_gamma   90.00
#
_symmetry.space_group_name_H-M   'P 1'
#
loop_
_entity.id
_entity.type
_entity.pdbx_description
1 polymer ?
#
loop_
_entity_poly.entity_id
_entity_poly.type
_entity_poly.pdbx_seq_one_letter_code
_entity_poly.pdbx_strand_id
1 'polypeptide(L)'
;MTAPLALSLGEPAGIGPEIVAKAWTALRETGPAFVVVGDADLIAGRGVPVVRVADPAEAPAVFGRAIPTIHSPTAAAVTPGRPDPANAACVADWISLAVDLAMDGRASGVVTAPIAKAPLYASGFRFPGHTEFIAELTGDLPYRGTRGPVMMLTAQDLRVALVTIHAPLSQVPELVTQERVIRTARVTHEALRRDFGLDRPRLALAALNPHAGEGGAIGLEEIEVLRPAAAALRAEGIGITDPLPADTMFHPDARATYDAAVCLYHDQALIPIKTIDFWGGVNVTLGLPVVRTSPDHGTGFEIAGKGVARADSLIAAVRLAAAMAARRGGN
;
A
#
# COMPACT_ATOMS: atom_id res chain seq x y z
N MET A 1 -2.01 -4.56 -25.17
CA MET A 1 -1.66 -3.45 -24.25
C MET A 1 -2.24 -3.83 -22.88
N THR A 2 -1.49 -3.72 -21.81
CA THR A 2 -2.00 -3.93 -20.45
C THR A 2 -3.04 -2.86 -20.11
N ALA A 3 -4.12 -3.24 -19.44
CA ALA A 3 -5.13 -2.30 -18.94
C ALA A 3 -4.47 -1.22 -18.04
N PRO A 4 -4.98 0.02 -18.04
CA PRO A 4 -4.45 1.08 -17.16
C PRO A 4 -4.67 0.74 -15.68
N LEU A 5 -3.98 1.43 -14.78
CA LEU A 5 -4.28 1.38 -13.35
C LEU A 5 -5.51 2.23 -13.05
N ALA A 6 -6.33 1.83 -12.06
CA ALA A 6 -7.37 2.68 -11.49
C ALA A 6 -6.80 3.42 -10.25
N LEU A 7 -6.89 4.76 -10.25
CA LEU A 7 -6.39 5.60 -9.17
C LEU A 7 -7.56 6.32 -8.51
N SER A 8 -7.89 5.98 -7.26
CA SER A 8 -8.89 6.71 -6.49
C SER A 8 -8.32 8.04 -5.98
N LEU A 9 -9.08 9.15 -6.14
CA LEU A 9 -8.62 10.52 -5.88
C LEU A 9 -8.34 10.79 -4.38
N GLY A 10 -8.91 9.97 -3.49
CA GLY A 10 -8.75 10.11 -2.05
C GLY A 10 -9.55 11.25 -1.44
N GLU A 11 -9.07 11.81 -0.33
CA GLU A 11 -9.74 12.94 0.36
C GLU A 11 -9.71 14.20 -0.51
N PRO A 12 -10.88 14.71 -0.95
CA PRO A 12 -10.94 15.84 -1.86
C PRO A 12 -10.37 17.14 -1.28
N ALA A 13 -10.48 17.35 0.03
CA ALA A 13 -9.94 18.52 0.73
C ALA A 13 -8.44 18.38 1.09
N GLY A 14 -7.85 17.21 0.83
CA GLY A 14 -6.43 16.93 1.07
C GLY A 14 -5.54 17.25 -0.13
N ILE A 15 -4.34 16.70 -0.11
CA ILE A 15 -3.34 16.86 -1.19
C ILE A 15 -3.60 15.92 -2.38
N GLY A 16 -4.59 15.02 -2.32
CA GLY A 16 -4.91 14.04 -3.37
C GLY A 16 -4.96 14.67 -4.77
N PRO A 17 -5.81 15.70 -5.02
CA PRO A 17 -5.90 16.34 -6.34
C PRO A 17 -4.58 16.96 -6.82
N GLU A 18 -3.77 17.51 -5.90
CA GLU A 18 -2.48 18.11 -6.24
C GLU A 18 -1.42 17.07 -6.60
N ILE A 19 -1.28 16.01 -5.79
CA ILE A 19 -0.28 14.97 -6.05
C ILE A 19 -0.62 14.13 -7.29
N VAL A 20 -1.91 13.94 -7.61
CA VAL A 20 -2.37 13.30 -8.84
C VAL A 20 -1.99 14.12 -10.07
N ALA A 21 -2.21 15.43 -10.05
CA ALA A 21 -1.82 16.32 -11.14
C ALA A 21 -0.29 16.30 -11.36
N LYS A 22 0.50 16.37 -10.30
CA LYS A 22 1.97 16.29 -10.35
C LYS A 22 2.47 14.92 -10.81
N ALA A 23 1.87 13.83 -10.33
CA ALA A 23 2.22 12.48 -10.74
C ALA A 23 1.95 12.27 -12.24
N TRP A 24 0.80 12.73 -12.75
CA TRP A 24 0.53 12.69 -14.18
C TRP A 24 1.55 13.48 -14.98
N THR A 25 1.88 14.70 -14.56
CA THR A 25 2.89 15.52 -15.25
C THR A 25 4.23 14.80 -15.38
N ALA A 26 4.64 14.07 -14.34
CA ALA A 26 5.89 13.30 -14.33
C ALA A 26 5.82 11.98 -15.13
N LEU A 27 4.62 11.40 -15.29
CA LEU A 27 4.45 10.07 -15.87
C LEU A 27 3.91 10.06 -17.29
N ARG A 28 3.31 11.17 -17.78
CA ARG A 28 2.54 11.22 -19.02
C ARG A 28 3.30 10.79 -20.27
N GLU A 29 4.62 10.95 -20.33
CA GLU A 29 5.42 10.64 -21.51
C GLU A 29 5.97 9.21 -21.50
N THR A 30 6.41 8.72 -20.36
CA THR A 30 7.14 7.44 -20.26
C THR A 30 6.65 6.52 -19.16
N GLY A 31 5.70 6.98 -18.33
CA GLY A 31 5.18 6.21 -17.21
C GLY A 31 3.98 5.33 -17.57
N PRO A 32 3.57 4.46 -16.64
CA PRO A 32 2.37 3.67 -16.84
C PRO A 32 1.12 4.55 -16.83
N ALA A 33 0.18 4.25 -17.74
CA ALA A 33 -1.09 4.97 -17.79
C ALA A 33 -1.99 4.57 -16.62
N PHE A 34 -2.70 5.56 -16.09
CA PHE A 34 -3.76 5.36 -15.11
C PHE A 34 -5.01 6.16 -15.48
N VAL A 35 -6.17 5.72 -15.02
CA VAL A 35 -7.41 6.47 -15.02
C VAL A 35 -7.74 6.89 -13.60
N VAL A 36 -8.11 8.14 -13.39
CA VAL A 36 -8.54 8.62 -12.07
C VAL A 36 -10.02 8.32 -11.88
N VAL A 37 -10.39 7.82 -10.70
CA VAL A 37 -11.77 7.71 -10.24
C VAL A 37 -11.99 8.82 -9.21
N GLY A 38 -12.84 9.81 -9.54
CA GLY A 38 -13.07 10.95 -8.66
C GLY A 38 -13.59 12.19 -9.36
N ASP A 39 -13.54 13.31 -8.68
CA ASP A 39 -14.04 14.58 -9.21
C ASP A 39 -13.01 15.23 -10.15
N ALA A 40 -13.33 15.24 -11.45
CA ALA A 40 -12.49 15.80 -12.50
C ALA A 40 -12.23 17.31 -12.33
N ASP A 41 -13.18 18.05 -11.75
CA ASP A 41 -13.08 19.50 -11.63
C ASP A 41 -12.07 19.90 -10.54
N LEU A 42 -11.92 19.08 -9.49
CA LEU A 42 -10.90 19.25 -8.46
C LEU A 42 -9.48 19.09 -9.03
N ILE A 43 -9.31 18.19 -9.99
CA ILE A 43 -8.00 17.96 -10.66
C ILE A 43 -7.73 19.09 -11.66
N ALA A 44 -8.73 19.46 -12.47
CA ALA A 44 -8.62 20.56 -13.43
C ALA A 44 -8.28 21.89 -12.74
N GLY A 45 -8.82 22.12 -11.54
CA GLY A 45 -8.48 23.25 -10.69
C GLY A 45 -7.00 23.36 -10.29
N ARG A 46 -6.18 22.34 -10.60
CA ARG A 46 -4.71 22.34 -10.40
C ARG A 46 -3.93 22.78 -11.65
N GLY A 47 -4.63 23.27 -12.68
CA GLY A 47 -4.00 23.82 -13.89
C GLY A 47 -3.48 22.76 -14.86
N VAL A 48 -3.99 21.53 -14.80
CA VAL A 48 -3.68 20.45 -15.74
C VAL A 48 -4.89 20.09 -16.59
N PRO A 49 -4.68 19.66 -17.86
CA PRO A 49 -5.79 19.21 -18.70
C PRO A 49 -6.38 17.90 -18.18
N VAL A 50 -7.71 17.82 -18.14
CA VAL A 50 -8.46 16.64 -17.72
C VAL A 50 -9.46 16.28 -18.81
N VAL A 51 -9.61 14.99 -19.10
CA VAL A 51 -10.63 14.45 -20.03
C VAL A 51 -11.49 13.44 -19.29
N ARG A 52 -12.78 13.68 -19.24
CA ARG A 52 -13.74 12.72 -18.71
C ARG A 52 -13.89 11.56 -19.69
N VAL A 53 -13.68 10.34 -19.19
CA VAL A 53 -13.79 9.08 -19.94
C VAL A 53 -14.89 8.22 -19.31
N ALA A 54 -15.56 7.40 -20.10
CA ALA A 54 -16.56 6.46 -19.62
C ALA A 54 -15.95 5.09 -19.28
N ASP A 55 -14.84 4.73 -19.93
CA ASP A 55 -14.19 3.44 -19.77
C ASP A 55 -12.68 3.60 -19.57
N PRO A 56 -12.05 2.81 -18.65
CA PRO A 56 -10.60 2.79 -18.50
C PRO A 56 -9.84 2.50 -19.80
N ALA A 57 -10.42 1.74 -20.74
CA ALA A 57 -9.81 1.43 -22.02
C ALA A 57 -9.48 2.68 -22.88
N GLU A 58 -10.15 3.81 -22.62
CA GLU A 58 -9.88 5.08 -23.29
C GLU A 58 -8.62 5.77 -22.76
N ALA A 59 -8.19 5.43 -21.53
CA ALA A 59 -7.10 6.12 -20.85
C ALA A 59 -5.78 6.14 -21.63
N PRO A 60 -5.28 5.05 -22.26
CA PRO A 60 -4.01 5.09 -22.98
C PRO A 60 -3.97 6.10 -24.13
N ALA A 61 -5.09 6.33 -24.81
CA ALA A 61 -5.19 7.28 -25.92
C ALA A 61 -5.19 8.75 -25.45
N VAL A 62 -5.54 8.99 -24.20
CA VAL A 62 -5.70 10.32 -23.58
C VAL A 62 -4.48 10.70 -22.75
N PHE A 63 -3.86 9.74 -22.07
CA PHE A 63 -2.92 9.92 -20.97
C PHE A 63 -1.74 10.84 -21.28
N GLY A 64 -1.21 10.79 -22.51
CA GLY A 64 -0.08 11.66 -22.89
C GLY A 64 -0.41 13.16 -22.96
N ARG A 65 -1.71 13.52 -23.10
CA ARG A 65 -2.16 14.91 -23.30
C ARG A 65 -3.04 15.46 -22.18
N ALA A 66 -3.73 14.60 -21.43
CA ALA A 66 -4.65 14.96 -20.36
C ALA A 66 -4.80 13.82 -19.35
N ILE A 67 -5.29 14.12 -18.15
CA ILE A 67 -5.62 13.10 -17.14
C ILE A 67 -6.97 12.48 -17.50
N PRO A 68 -7.01 11.18 -17.87
CA PRO A 68 -8.27 10.49 -18.07
C PRO A 68 -8.96 10.28 -16.71
N THR A 69 -10.22 10.71 -16.59
CA THR A 69 -10.95 10.64 -15.32
C THR A 69 -12.34 10.08 -15.53
N ILE A 70 -12.67 9.00 -14.84
CA ILE A 70 -14.05 8.57 -14.62
C ILE A 70 -14.62 9.52 -13.58
N HIS A 71 -15.42 10.47 -14.07
CA HIS A 71 -15.92 11.57 -13.24
C HIS A 71 -17.04 11.10 -12.32
N SER A 72 -16.83 11.32 -11.04
CA SER A 72 -17.83 11.17 -9.97
C SER A 72 -17.69 12.40 -9.07
N PRO A 73 -18.66 13.32 -9.05
CA PRO A 73 -18.53 14.60 -8.38
C PRO A 73 -18.58 14.46 -6.86
N THR A 74 -18.01 15.43 -6.16
CA THR A 74 -18.19 15.60 -4.72
C THR A 74 -19.64 16.02 -4.41
N ALA A 75 -20.15 15.61 -3.26
CA ALA A 75 -21.52 15.95 -2.81
C ALA A 75 -21.64 17.40 -2.32
N ALA A 76 -20.55 17.97 -1.82
CA ALA A 76 -20.48 19.34 -1.33
C ALA A 76 -19.22 20.05 -1.85
N ALA A 77 -19.25 21.38 -1.83
CA ALA A 77 -18.11 22.22 -2.24
C ALA A 77 -16.86 21.92 -1.39
N VAL A 78 -15.72 21.81 -2.05
CA VAL A 78 -14.47 21.44 -1.41
C VAL A 78 -13.63 22.68 -1.08
N THR A 79 -13.26 22.81 0.18
CA THR A 79 -12.29 23.82 0.63
C THR A 79 -11.00 23.10 1.01
N PRO A 80 -9.86 23.36 0.32
CA PRO A 80 -8.59 22.73 0.67
C PRO A 80 -8.22 22.88 2.14
N GLY A 81 -7.80 21.80 2.78
CA GLY A 81 -7.43 21.76 4.19
C GLY A 81 -8.63 21.63 5.16
N ARG A 82 -9.86 21.65 4.67
CA ARG A 82 -11.10 21.57 5.49
C ARG A 82 -11.98 20.43 4.99
N PRO A 83 -11.80 19.21 5.50
CA PRO A 83 -12.62 18.06 5.09
C PRO A 83 -14.08 18.27 5.52
N ASP A 84 -15.01 17.89 4.64
CA ASP A 84 -16.44 17.92 4.88
C ASP A 84 -16.99 16.48 4.91
N PRO A 85 -17.64 16.04 6.01
CA PRO A 85 -18.26 14.71 6.09
C PRO A 85 -19.28 14.43 4.98
N ALA A 86 -19.91 15.46 4.38
CA ALA A 86 -20.81 15.29 3.24
C ALA A 86 -20.12 14.63 2.03
N ASN A 87 -18.80 14.78 1.90
CA ASN A 87 -18.02 14.18 0.82
C ASN A 87 -17.49 12.77 1.16
N ALA A 88 -17.73 12.25 2.36
CA ALA A 88 -17.18 10.96 2.78
C ALA A 88 -17.74 9.78 1.96
N ALA A 89 -19.02 9.81 1.60
CA ALA A 89 -19.64 8.75 0.81
C ALA A 89 -18.97 8.63 -0.57
N CYS A 90 -18.77 9.75 -1.29
CA CYS A 90 -18.14 9.70 -2.60
C CYS A 90 -16.68 9.23 -2.54
N VAL A 91 -15.94 9.49 -1.45
CA VAL A 91 -14.59 8.94 -1.25
C VAL A 91 -14.62 7.41 -1.17
N ALA A 92 -15.57 6.83 -0.44
CA ALA A 92 -15.76 5.38 -0.36
C ALA A 92 -16.18 4.80 -1.72
N ASP A 93 -17.10 5.47 -2.44
CA ASP A 93 -17.56 5.05 -3.76
C ASP A 93 -16.42 5.07 -4.80
N TRP A 94 -15.53 6.06 -4.75
CA TRP A 94 -14.36 6.11 -5.63
C TRP A 94 -13.40 4.94 -5.42
N ILE A 95 -13.22 4.53 -4.16
CA ILE A 95 -12.40 3.36 -3.85
C ILE A 95 -13.10 2.10 -4.36
N SER A 96 -14.40 1.94 -4.08
CA SER A 96 -15.18 0.79 -4.52
C SER A 96 -15.15 0.66 -6.04
N LEU A 97 -15.43 1.74 -6.78
CA LEU A 97 -15.38 1.71 -8.24
C LEU A 97 -13.98 1.38 -8.78
N ALA A 98 -12.91 1.92 -8.17
CA ALA A 98 -11.55 1.57 -8.59
C ALA A 98 -11.24 0.08 -8.37
N VAL A 99 -11.75 -0.51 -7.29
CA VAL A 99 -11.63 -1.94 -6.98
C VAL A 99 -12.44 -2.77 -7.95
N ASP A 100 -13.70 -2.38 -8.23
CA ASP A 100 -14.58 -3.08 -9.19
C ASP A 100 -13.93 -3.14 -10.58
N LEU A 101 -13.37 -2.01 -11.05
CA LEU A 101 -12.66 -1.96 -12.32
C LEU A 101 -11.46 -2.92 -12.37
N ALA A 102 -10.75 -3.10 -11.25
CA ALA A 102 -9.65 -4.05 -11.17
C ALA A 102 -10.14 -5.52 -11.06
N MET A 103 -11.25 -5.76 -10.37
CA MET A 103 -11.87 -7.09 -10.28
C MET A 103 -12.39 -7.57 -11.63
N ASP A 104 -12.97 -6.67 -12.42
CA ASP A 104 -13.48 -6.94 -13.76
C ASP A 104 -12.38 -7.04 -14.82
N GLY A 105 -11.11 -6.83 -14.46
CA GLY A 105 -9.99 -6.81 -15.40
C GLY A 105 -9.93 -5.58 -16.32
N ARG A 106 -10.79 -4.58 -16.11
CA ARG A 106 -10.81 -3.30 -16.85
C ARG A 106 -9.68 -2.37 -16.38
N ALA A 107 -9.19 -2.55 -15.16
CA ALA A 107 -7.95 -1.97 -14.67
C ALA A 107 -6.99 -3.07 -14.23
N SER A 108 -5.70 -2.85 -14.39
CA SER A 108 -4.66 -3.82 -14.05
C SER A 108 -4.32 -3.86 -12.54
N GLY A 109 -4.79 -2.88 -11.78
CA GLY A 109 -4.59 -2.76 -10.33
C GLY A 109 -5.12 -1.43 -9.81
N VAL A 110 -5.07 -1.27 -8.51
CA VAL A 110 -5.61 -0.11 -7.78
C VAL A 110 -4.46 0.67 -7.15
N VAL A 111 -4.46 1.99 -7.36
CA VAL A 111 -3.65 2.94 -6.60
C VAL A 111 -4.59 3.86 -5.82
N THR A 112 -4.35 4.07 -4.52
CA THR A 112 -5.24 4.93 -3.74
C THR A 112 -4.49 6.16 -3.25
N ALA A 113 -4.98 7.37 -3.52
CA ALA A 113 -4.51 8.57 -2.86
C ALA A 113 -4.97 8.59 -1.39
N PRO A 114 -4.34 9.39 -0.51
CA PRO A 114 -4.64 9.37 0.93
C PRO A 114 -6.08 9.74 1.27
N ILE A 115 -6.66 9.12 2.31
CA ILE A 115 -7.98 9.43 2.84
C ILE A 115 -7.92 9.92 4.28
N ALA A 116 -8.93 10.66 4.70
CA ALA A 116 -9.14 11.09 6.09
C ALA A 116 -10.13 10.16 6.79
N LYS A 117 -9.72 9.56 7.91
CA LYS A 117 -10.57 8.62 8.64
C LYS A 117 -11.73 9.33 9.38
N ALA A 118 -11.48 10.51 9.95
CA ALA A 118 -12.49 11.21 10.76
C ALA A 118 -13.77 11.53 9.98
N PRO A 119 -13.76 12.13 8.77
CA PRO A 119 -14.95 12.32 7.97
C PRO A 119 -15.65 11.02 7.59
N LEU A 120 -14.87 9.99 7.23
CA LEU A 120 -15.41 8.67 6.88
C LEU A 120 -16.13 8.01 8.05
N TYR A 121 -15.55 8.03 9.26
CA TYR A 121 -16.22 7.50 10.44
C TYR A 121 -17.50 8.26 10.78
N ALA A 122 -17.51 9.59 10.61
CA ALA A 122 -18.69 10.39 10.81
C ALA A 122 -19.85 10.05 9.82
N SER A 123 -19.52 9.50 8.65
CA SER A 123 -20.51 9.02 7.66
C SER A 123 -20.92 7.54 7.84
N GLY A 124 -20.42 6.86 8.88
CA GLY A 124 -20.74 5.46 9.15
C GLY A 124 -19.79 4.43 8.51
N PHE A 125 -18.68 4.88 7.94
CA PHE A 125 -17.61 3.96 7.47
C PHE A 125 -17.03 3.19 8.63
N ARG A 126 -16.97 1.84 8.53
CA ARG A 126 -16.67 0.95 9.67
C ARG A 126 -15.26 0.35 9.62
N PHE A 127 -14.48 0.64 8.60
CA PHE A 127 -13.16 0.03 8.40
C PHE A 127 -12.05 0.91 8.96
N PRO A 128 -10.97 0.34 9.53
CA PRO A 128 -9.83 1.09 10.05
C PRO A 128 -9.08 1.89 8.97
N GLY A 129 -9.17 1.47 7.71
CA GLY A 129 -8.54 2.14 6.57
C GLY A 129 -8.80 1.45 5.24
N HIS A 130 -8.04 1.86 4.22
CA HIS A 130 -8.10 1.27 2.88
C HIS A 130 -7.86 -0.25 2.87
N THR A 131 -6.92 -0.72 3.65
CA THR A 131 -6.45 -2.11 3.65
C THR A 131 -7.59 -3.07 3.98
N GLU A 132 -8.30 -2.79 5.06
CA GLU A 132 -9.41 -3.61 5.53
C GLU A 132 -10.64 -3.44 4.62
N PHE A 133 -10.89 -2.22 4.13
CA PHE A 133 -12.01 -1.95 3.23
C PHE A 133 -11.83 -2.68 1.88
N ILE A 134 -10.65 -2.62 1.28
CA ILE A 134 -10.40 -3.32 0.01
C ILE A 134 -10.37 -4.84 0.22
N ALA A 135 -9.90 -5.32 1.37
CA ALA A 135 -9.96 -6.73 1.70
C ALA A 135 -11.40 -7.25 1.78
N GLU A 136 -12.32 -6.45 2.36
CA GLU A 136 -13.76 -6.76 2.37
C GLU A 136 -14.35 -6.75 0.96
N LEU A 137 -14.14 -5.69 0.18
CA LEU A 137 -14.64 -5.59 -1.21
C LEU A 137 -14.20 -6.76 -2.10
N THR A 138 -13.06 -7.37 -1.80
CA THR A 138 -12.49 -8.48 -2.57
C THR A 138 -12.69 -9.84 -1.89
N GLY A 139 -13.45 -9.90 -0.79
CA GLY A 139 -13.58 -11.07 0.08
C GLY A 139 -14.09 -12.31 -0.63
N ASP A 140 -15.09 -12.16 -1.49
CA ASP A 140 -15.77 -13.24 -2.19
C ASP A 140 -15.02 -13.72 -3.45
N LEU A 141 -13.97 -13.02 -3.89
CA LEU A 141 -13.22 -13.44 -5.08
C LEU A 141 -12.35 -14.66 -4.79
N PRO A 142 -12.22 -15.60 -5.75
CA PRO A 142 -11.26 -16.69 -5.65
C PRO A 142 -9.83 -16.16 -5.45
N TYR A 143 -9.09 -16.78 -4.54
CA TYR A 143 -7.68 -16.43 -4.30
C TYR A 143 -6.83 -17.67 -4.15
N ARG A 144 -5.75 -17.76 -4.91
CA ARG A 144 -4.76 -18.84 -4.78
C ARG A 144 -3.70 -18.45 -3.75
N GLY A 145 -3.50 -19.32 -2.75
CA GLY A 145 -2.52 -19.11 -1.69
C GLY A 145 -3.12 -18.51 -0.42
N THR A 146 -2.27 -18.00 0.45
CA THR A 146 -2.66 -17.46 1.74
C THR A 146 -3.23 -16.05 1.58
N ARG A 147 -4.49 -15.87 1.94
CA ARG A 147 -5.18 -14.58 1.83
C ARG A 147 -4.69 -13.60 2.90
N GLY A 148 -4.44 -12.34 2.44
CA GLY A 148 -4.16 -11.19 3.30
C GLY A 148 -5.41 -10.65 4.02
N PRO A 149 -5.42 -9.36 4.37
CA PRO A 149 -4.37 -8.41 3.97
C PRO A 149 -3.12 -8.50 4.84
N VAL A 150 -1.96 -8.21 4.25
CA VAL A 150 -0.71 -7.91 4.95
C VAL A 150 -0.16 -6.59 4.42
N MET A 151 0.14 -5.67 5.33
CA MET A 151 0.76 -4.40 4.97
C MET A 151 2.26 -4.60 4.78
N MET A 152 2.76 -4.18 3.63
CA MET A 152 4.18 -4.09 3.34
C MET A 152 4.53 -2.67 2.93
N LEU A 153 5.63 -2.15 3.43
CA LEU A 153 6.22 -0.92 2.91
C LEU A 153 7.49 -1.24 2.11
N THR A 154 7.74 -0.43 1.11
CA THR A 154 8.96 -0.53 0.32
C THR A 154 9.54 0.85 0.07
N ALA A 155 10.86 0.97 0.20
CA ALA A 155 11.63 2.15 -0.14
C ALA A 155 12.98 1.68 -0.69
N GLN A 156 13.33 2.11 -1.91
CA GLN A 156 14.51 1.63 -2.62
C GLN A 156 14.56 0.08 -2.68
N ASP A 157 15.58 -0.54 -2.09
CA ASP A 157 15.79 -1.99 -2.03
C ASP A 157 15.14 -2.65 -0.79
N LEU A 158 14.74 -1.88 0.22
CA LEU A 158 14.15 -2.41 1.45
C LEU A 158 12.64 -2.64 1.30
N ARG A 159 12.20 -3.84 1.72
CA ARG A 159 10.79 -4.21 1.91
C ARG A 159 10.59 -4.68 3.34
N VAL A 160 9.54 -4.20 3.99
CA VAL A 160 9.18 -4.60 5.36
C VAL A 160 7.70 -4.96 5.43
N ALA A 161 7.39 -6.17 5.88
CA ALA A 161 6.02 -6.64 6.10
C ALA A 161 5.72 -6.64 7.60
N LEU A 162 4.50 -6.22 7.98
CA LEU A 162 4.12 -5.98 9.36
C LEU A 162 3.21 -7.09 9.91
N VAL A 163 3.57 -7.64 11.07
CA VAL A 163 2.73 -8.57 11.84
C VAL A 163 1.63 -7.81 12.59
N THR A 164 1.98 -6.69 13.23
CA THR A 164 1.02 -5.75 13.83
C THR A 164 1.23 -4.35 13.25
N ILE A 165 0.14 -3.59 13.07
CA ILE A 165 0.18 -2.28 12.41
C ILE A 165 -0.10 -1.17 13.44
N HIS A 166 -1.36 -0.81 13.64
CA HIS A 166 -1.78 0.31 14.47
C HIS A 166 -2.19 -0.19 15.88
N ALA A 167 -1.25 -0.77 16.60
CA ALA A 167 -1.45 -1.24 17.96
C ALA A 167 -0.58 -0.44 18.94
N PRO A 168 -1.08 -0.11 20.16
CA PRO A 168 -0.23 0.41 21.23
C PRO A 168 0.93 -0.55 21.50
N LEU A 169 2.12 -0.03 21.76
CA LEU A 169 3.31 -0.85 21.99
C LEU A 169 3.11 -1.86 23.12
N SER A 170 2.36 -1.48 24.16
CA SER A 170 2.01 -2.36 25.28
C SER A 170 1.18 -3.60 24.92
N GLN A 171 0.48 -3.57 23.77
CA GLN A 171 -0.33 -4.69 23.28
C GLN A 171 0.43 -5.57 22.26
N VAL A 172 1.56 -5.10 21.77
CA VAL A 172 2.30 -5.82 20.72
C VAL A 172 2.70 -7.23 21.14
N PRO A 173 3.23 -7.49 22.33
CA PRO A 173 3.61 -8.85 22.74
C PRO A 173 2.44 -9.83 22.68
N GLU A 174 1.25 -9.44 23.11
CA GLU A 174 0.04 -10.27 23.08
C GLU A 174 -0.48 -10.50 21.65
N LEU A 175 -0.28 -9.52 20.76
CA LEU A 175 -0.70 -9.59 19.37
C LEU A 175 0.27 -10.36 18.48
N VAL A 176 1.53 -10.51 18.87
CA VAL A 176 2.54 -11.27 18.16
C VAL A 176 2.39 -12.76 18.51
N THR A 177 1.49 -13.42 17.80
CA THR A 177 1.26 -14.87 17.93
C THR A 177 1.97 -15.64 16.83
N GLN A 178 2.28 -16.92 17.09
CA GLN A 178 2.88 -17.81 16.10
C GLN A 178 2.06 -17.84 14.80
N GLU A 179 0.73 -17.91 14.90
CA GLU A 179 -0.18 -17.92 13.74
C GLU A 179 -0.07 -16.64 12.91
N ARG A 180 -0.04 -15.46 13.54
CA ARG A 180 0.09 -14.18 12.84
C ARG A 180 1.45 -14.05 12.14
N VAL A 181 2.53 -14.45 12.81
CA VAL A 181 3.88 -14.44 12.21
C VAL A 181 3.92 -15.35 10.98
N ILE A 182 3.43 -16.60 11.12
CA ILE A 182 3.36 -17.57 10.01
C ILE A 182 2.54 -17.01 8.86
N ARG A 183 1.33 -16.50 9.13
CA ARG A 183 0.45 -15.93 8.09
C ARG A 183 1.13 -14.75 7.38
N THR A 184 1.71 -13.80 8.11
CA THR A 184 2.39 -12.63 7.53
C THR A 184 3.56 -13.05 6.66
N ALA A 185 4.42 -13.94 7.14
CA ALA A 185 5.57 -14.43 6.38
C ALA A 185 5.14 -15.21 5.13
N ARG A 186 4.12 -16.06 5.23
CA ARG A 186 3.59 -16.85 4.11
C ARG A 186 3.00 -15.95 3.02
N VAL A 187 2.13 -14.99 3.39
CA VAL A 187 1.58 -13.99 2.46
C VAL A 187 2.69 -13.19 1.80
N THR A 188 3.70 -12.77 2.57
CA THR A 188 4.84 -12.01 2.06
C THR A 188 5.65 -12.85 1.07
N HIS A 189 6.00 -14.09 1.40
CA HIS A 189 6.72 -15.01 0.53
C HIS A 189 5.99 -15.23 -0.80
N GLU A 190 4.69 -15.54 -0.74
CA GLU A 190 3.87 -15.76 -1.93
C GLU A 190 3.78 -14.52 -2.81
N ALA A 191 3.62 -13.34 -2.21
CA ALA A 191 3.59 -12.06 -2.92
C ALA A 191 4.94 -11.73 -3.58
N LEU A 192 6.05 -11.97 -2.88
CA LEU A 192 7.39 -11.76 -3.46
C LEU A 192 7.62 -12.64 -4.70
N ARG A 193 7.11 -13.85 -4.70
CA ARG A 193 7.17 -14.72 -5.88
C ARG A 193 6.27 -14.20 -7.01
N ARG A 194 4.99 -14.01 -6.71
CA ARG A 194 3.98 -13.68 -7.71
C ARG A 194 4.10 -12.25 -8.25
N ASP A 195 4.28 -11.27 -7.34
CA ASP A 195 4.16 -9.85 -7.66
C ASP A 195 5.52 -9.17 -7.88
N PHE A 196 6.60 -9.72 -7.30
CA PHE A 196 7.96 -9.20 -7.44
C PHE A 196 8.87 -10.10 -8.31
N GLY A 197 8.42 -11.29 -8.68
CA GLY A 197 9.14 -12.19 -9.60
C GLY A 197 10.38 -12.83 -8.98
N LEU A 198 10.38 -13.05 -7.67
CA LEU A 198 11.49 -13.72 -6.96
C LEU A 198 11.20 -15.22 -6.85
N ASP A 199 11.99 -16.07 -7.46
CA ASP A 199 11.78 -17.53 -7.43
C ASP A 199 11.91 -18.11 -6.02
N ARG A 200 12.90 -17.67 -5.28
CA ARG A 200 13.23 -18.13 -3.92
C ARG A 200 13.42 -16.96 -2.97
N PRO A 201 12.34 -16.29 -2.54
CA PRO A 201 12.43 -15.15 -1.63
C PRO A 201 13.07 -15.54 -0.30
N ARG A 202 13.96 -14.71 0.19
CA ARG A 202 14.62 -14.83 1.49
C ARG A 202 13.95 -13.82 2.44
N LEU A 203 13.39 -14.31 3.54
CA LEU A 203 12.79 -13.48 4.57
C LEU A 203 13.74 -13.36 5.76
N ALA A 204 13.84 -12.17 6.33
CA ALA A 204 14.48 -11.94 7.63
C ALA A 204 13.40 -11.67 8.67
N LEU A 205 13.35 -12.46 9.74
CA LEU A 205 12.41 -12.25 10.84
C LEU A 205 13.05 -11.34 11.90
N ALA A 206 12.44 -10.20 12.19
CA ALA A 206 12.89 -9.34 13.27
C ALA A 206 12.55 -9.95 14.63
N ALA A 207 13.42 -9.78 15.61
CA ALA A 207 13.13 -10.09 17.01
C ALA A 207 12.22 -9.03 17.64
N LEU A 208 11.49 -9.38 18.66
CA LEU A 208 10.68 -8.47 19.46
C LEU A 208 11.55 -7.74 20.50
N ASN A 209 12.38 -8.53 21.19
CA ASN A 209 13.18 -8.06 22.31
C ASN A 209 14.61 -7.67 21.88
N PRO A 210 15.26 -6.76 22.62
CA PRO A 210 16.67 -6.45 22.40
C PRO A 210 17.54 -7.71 22.40
N HIS A 211 18.57 -7.72 21.55
CA HIS A 211 19.50 -8.85 21.39
C HIS A 211 18.81 -10.20 21.10
N ALA A 212 17.62 -10.14 20.46
CA ALA A 212 16.79 -11.32 20.20
C ALA A 212 16.51 -12.16 21.47
N GLY A 213 16.17 -11.44 22.57
CA GLY A 213 15.79 -12.03 23.85
C GLY A 213 16.95 -12.57 24.69
N GLU A 214 18.21 -12.46 24.24
CA GLU A 214 19.43 -12.92 24.94
C GLU A 214 19.26 -14.34 25.54
N GLY A 215 18.78 -15.28 24.73
CA GLY A 215 18.54 -16.66 25.18
C GLY A 215 17.41 -16.81 26.23
N GLY A 216 16.52 -15.84 26.35
CA GLY A 216 15.41 -15.79 27.32
C GLY A 216 15.68 -14.90 28.52
N ALA A 217 16.86 -14.28 28.62
CA ALA A 217 17.19 -13.40 29.76
C ALA A 217 16.45 -12.04 29.71
N ILE A 218 16.08 -11.58 28.50
CA ILE A 218 15.42 -10.29 28.28
C ILE A 218 13.93 -10.48 27.91
N GLY A 219 13.56 -11.64 27.33
CA GLY A 219 12.20 -11.97 26.93
C GLY A 219 12.15 -13.40 26.39
N LEU A 220 10.95 -13.99 26.38
CA LEU A 220 10.72 -15.37 25.94
C LEU A 220 10.04 -15.47 24.58
N GLU A 221 9.55 -14.38 24.02
CA GLU A 221 8.76 -14.36 22.78
C GLU A 221 9.55 -14.93 21.58
N GLU A 222 10.88 -14.75 21.55
CA GLU A 222 11.74 -15.35 20.53
C GLU A 222 11.75 -16.88 20.63
N ILE A 223 11.75 -17.42 21.85
CA ILE A 223 11.80 -18.87 22.11
C ILE A 223 10.44 -19.51 21.95
N GLU A 224 9.40 -18.87 22.51
CA GLU A 224 8.07 -19.45 22.61
C GLU A 224 7.21 -19.23 21.35
N VAL A 225 7.45 -18.14 20.61
CA VAL A 225 6.63 -17.72 19.48
C VAL A 225 7.43 -17.67 18.17
N LEU A 226 8.52 -16.91 18.12
CA LEU A 226 9.16 -16.55 16.84
C LEU A 226 9.97 -17.69 16.24
N ARG A 227 10.78 -18.39 17.02
CA ARG A 227 11.56 -19.56 16.56
C ARG A 227 10.66 -20.72 16.12
N PRO A 228 9.60 -21.10 16.86
CA PRO A 228 8.63 -22.08 16.41
C PRO A 228 7.92 -21.68 15.10
N ALA A 229 7.56 -20.40 14.94
CA ALA A 229 6.97 -19.89 13.70
C ALA A 229 7.96 -20.01 12.52
N ALA A 230 9.22 -19.60 12.72
CA ALA A 230 10.25 -19.71 11.70
C ALA A 230 10.55 -21.18 11.33
N ALA A 231 10.58 -22.08 12.31
CA ALA A 231 10.78 -23.50 12.07
C ALA A 231 9.63 -24.11 11.24
N ALA A 232 8.37 -23.77 11.56
CA ALA A 232 7.20 -24.19 10.79
C ALA A 232 7.26 -23.73 9.34
N LEU A 233 7.59 -22.46 9.11
CA LEU A 233 7.75 -21.89 7.76
C LEU A 233 8.87 -22.57 6.95
N ARG A 234 10.00 -22.86 7.57
CA ARG A 234 11.10 -23.60 6.91
C ARG A 234 10.69 -25.03 6.55
N ALA A 235 9.89 -25.69 7.38
CA ALA A 235 9.34 -27.01 7.06
C ALA A 235 8.38 -26.98 5.83
N GLU A 236 7.77 -25.83 5.54
CA GLU A 236 7.00 -25.58 4.33
C GLU A 236 7.87 -25.20 3.12
N GLY A 237 9.19 -25.10 3.27
CA GLY A 237 10.14 -24.68 2.23
C GLY A 237 10.28 -23.16 2.06
N ILE A 238 9.77 -22.36 2.99
CA ILE A 238 9.91 -20.91 3.00
C ILE A 238 11.26 -20.54 3.64
N GLY A 239 12.11 -19.85 2.87
CA GLY A 239 13.39 -19.33 3.35
C GLY A 239 13.19 -18.18 4.34
N ILE A 240 13.34 -18.44 5.63
CA ILE A 240 13.24 -17.42 6.69
C ILE A 240 14.31 -17.65 7.76
N THR A 241 14.89 -16.57 8.26
CA THR A 241 15.87 -16.62 9.35
C THR A 241 15.22 -16.97 10.69
N ASP A 242 16.02 -17.37 11.67
CA ASP A 242 15.63 -17.21 13.07
C ASP A 242 15.48 -15.72 13.41
N PRO A 243 14.84 -15.36 14.55
CA PRO A 243 14.69 -13.95 14.94
C PRO A 243 16.07 -13.27 15.05
N LEU A 244 16.21 -12.15 14.33
CA LEU A 244 17.45 -11.36 14.31
C LEU A 244 17.25 -10.08 15.15
N PRO A 245 18.30 -9.60 15.86
CA PRO A 245 18.24 -8.31 16.54
C PRO A 245 17.88 -7.19 15.55
N ALA A 246 16.80 -6.45 15.82
CA ALA A 246 16.24 -5.49 14.88
C ALA A 246 17.17 -4.31 14.57
N ASP A 247 18.01 -3.93 15.54
CA ASP A 247 19.00 -2.84 15.42
C ASP A 247 20.12 -3.14 14.42
N THR A 248 20.35 -4.41 14.09
CA THR A 248 21.42 -4.84 13.16
C THR A 248 20.90 -5.30 11.79
N MET A 249 19.58 -5.25 11.54
CA MET A 249 19.00 -5.80 10.31
C MET A 249 19.05 -4.85 9.11
N PHE A 250 19.07 -3.53 9.32
CA PHE A 250 18.72 -2.58 8.27
C PHE A 250 19.91 -1.82 7.66
N HIS A 251 21.13 -2.13 8.03
CA HIS A 251 22.32 -1.60 7.36
C HIS A 251 22.54 -2.27 5.98
N PRO A 252 23.28 -1.65 5.05
CA PRO A 252 23.37 -2.12 3.67
C PRO A 252 23.79 -3.60 3.51
N ASP A 253 24.78 -4.05 4.27
CA ASP A 253 25.28 -5.44 4.16
C ASP A 253 24.24 -6.45 4.66
N ALA A 254 23.49 -6.13 5.73
CA ALA A 254 22.42 -6.98 6.21
C ALA A 254 21.27 -7.05 5.18
N ARG A 255 20.85 -5.92 4.61
CA ARG A 255 19.81 -5.88 3.59
C ARG A 255 20.12 -6.69 2.34
N ALA A 256 21.39 -6.84 1.98
CA ALA A 256 21.83 -7.69 0.87
C ALA A 256 21.57 -9.19 1.11
N THR A 257 21.33 -9.61 2.35
CA THR A 257 21.13 -11.02 2.70
C THR A 257 19.69 -11.51 2.60
N TYR A 258 18.71 -10.61 2.52
CA TYR A 258 17.27 -10.94 2.45
C TYR A 258 16.55 -10.07 1.40
N ASP A 259 15.35 -10.47 1.04
CA ASP A 259 14.50 -9.80 0.05
C ASP A 259 13.35 -9.02 0.70
N ALA A 260 12.93 -9.42 1.91
CA ALA A 260 12.03 -8.65 2.77
C ALA A 260 12.25 -8.99 4.25
N ALA A 261 12.05 -8.01 5.13
CA ALA A 261 12.01 -8.20 6.57
C ALA A 261 10.56 -8.36 7.04
N VAL A 262 10.31 -9.31 7.94
CA VAL A 262 9.05 -9.46 8.68
C VAL A 262 9.22 -8.79 10.02
N CYS A 263 8.59 -7.62 10.19
CA CYS A 263 8.66 -6.79 11.38
C CYS A 263 7.43 -6.99 12.26
N LEU A 264 7.60 -6.90 13.54
CA LEU A 264 6.57 -7.27 14.50
C LEU A 264 5.63 -6.13 14.84
N TYR A 265 6.10 -4.87 14.74
CA TYR A 265 5.31 -3.68 15.05
C TYR A 265 5.70 -2.49 14.15
N HIS A 266 4.83 -1.48 14.18
CA HIS A 266 4.84 -0.33 13.29
C HIS A 266 6.23 0.34 13.20
N ASP A 267 6.77 0.84 14.30
CA ASP A 267 7.99 1.66 14.27
C ASP A 267 9.24 0.83 13.95
N GLN A 268 9.26 -0.47 14.29
CA GLN A 268 10.32 -1.39 13.88
C GLN A 268 10.46 -1.46 12.34
N ALA A 269 9.34 -1.36 11.63
CA ALA A 269 9.27 -1.38 10.18
C ALA A 269 9.48 0.02 9.58
N LEU A 270 8.79 1.04 10.11
CA LEU A 270 8.71 2.34 9.46
C LEU A 270 9.93 3.23 9.70
N ILE A 271 10.60 3.12 10.85
CA ILE A 271 11.82 3.90 11.11
C ILE A 271 12.88 3.64 10.04
N PRO A 272 13.28 2.37 9.75
CA PRO A 272 14.27 2.12 8.69
C PRO A 272 13.79 2.56 7.29
N ILE A 273 12.53 2.33 6.94
CA ILE A 273 11.96 2.79 5.66
C ILE A 273 12.08 4.30 5.51
N LYS A 274 11.63 5.05 6.53
CA LYS A 274 11.63 6.51 6.50
C LYS A 274 13.05 7.11 6.58
N THR A 275 13.98 6.40 7.19
CA THR A 275 15.39 6.80 7.23
C THR A 275 16.07 6.64 5.88
N ILE A 276 15.72 5.58 5.13
CA ILE A 276 16.30 5.31 3.80
C ILE A 276 15.70 6.22 2.74
N ASP A 277 14.37 6.35 2.72
CA ASP A 277 13.69 7.23 1.76
C ASP A 277 12.36 7.73 2.35
N PHE A 278 12.40 8.93 2.90
CA PHE A 278 11.22 9.56 3.49
C PHE A 278 10.13 9.90 2.46
N TRP A 279 10.52 10.19 1.23
CA TRP A 279 9.62 10.72 0.21
C TRP A 279 9.14 9.69 -0.81
N GLY A 280 9.91 8.63 -1.04
CA GLY A 280 9.62 7.61 -2.05
C GLY A 280 8.99 6.34 -1.50
N GLY A 281 8.70 6.28 -0.21
CA GLY A 281 8.06 5.11 0.42
C GLY A 281 6.71 4.75 -0.20
N VAL A 282 6.46 3.46 -0.43
CA VAL A 282 5.20 2.95 -0.98
C VAL A 282 4.60 1.94 -0.02
N ASN A 283 3.31 2.08 0.27
CA ASN A 283 2.52 1.09 0.97
C ASN A 283 1.89 0.12 -0.04
N VAL A 284 2.10 -1.17 0.17
CA VAL A 284 1.56 -2.26 -0.63
C VAL A 284 0.66 -3.13 0.24
N THR A 285 -0.54 -3.45 -0.20
CA THR A 285 -1.37 -4.45 0.46
C THR A 285 -1.19 -5.79 -0.22
N LEU A 286 -0.54 -6.72 0.47
CA LEU A 286 -0.28 -8.07 0.00
C LEU A 286 -1.46 -9.01 0.30
N GLY A 287 -1.54 -10.11 -0.46
CA GLY A 287 -2.52 -11.17 -0.22
C GLY A 287 -3.94 -10.83 -0.66
N LEU A 288 -4.10 -9.87 -1.58
CA LEU A 288 -5.37 -9.53 -2.22
C LEU A 288 -5.45 -10.08 -3.65
N PRO A 289 -6.67 -10.37 -4.16
CA PRO A 289 -6.88 -10.75 -5.56
C PRO A 289 -6.42 -9.68 -6.54
N VAL A 290 -6.53 -8.42 -6.17
CA VAL A 290 -6.10 -7.27 -6.96
C VAL A 290 -4.75 -6.72 -6.47
N VAL A 291 -3.96 -6.12 -7.37
CA VAL A 291 -2.79 -5.32 -6.98
C VAL A 291 -3.28 -4.05 -6.31
N ARG A 292 -2.73 -3.73 -5.13
CA ARG A 292 -3.04 -2.46 -4.46
C ARG A 292 -1.79 -1.81 -3.90
N THR A 293 -1.56 -0.55 -4.28
CA THR A 293 -0.50 0.30 -3.73
C THR A 293 -1.05 1.67 -3.32
N SER A 294 -0.32 2.37 -2.48
CA SER A 294 -0.62 3.76 -2.11
C SER A 294 0.64 4.49 -1.67
N PRO A 295 0.61 5.83 -1.67
CA PRO A 295 1.60 6.62 -0.93
C PRO A 295 1.68 6.24 0.53
N ASP A 296 2.86 6.43 1.11
CA ASP A 296 3.14 6.20 2.53
C ASP A 296 3.11 7.52 3.33
N HIS A 297 2.10 8.35 3.08
CA HIS A 297 1.83 9.59 3.81
C HIS A 297 0.32 9.84 3.89
N GLY A 298 -0.09 10.77 4.75
CA GLY A 298 -1.49 11.16 4.95
C GLY A 298 -1.98 12.23 4.00
N THR A 299 -3.13 12.80 4.34
CA THR A 299 -3.88 13.78 3.54
C THR A 299 -3.25 15.17 3.48
N GLY A 300 -2.31 15.52 4.36
CA GLY A 300 -1.56 16.77 4.33
C GLY A 300 -2.42 18.03 4.32
N PHE A 301 -3.43 18.09 5.16
CA PHE A 301 -4.38 19.21 5.19
C PHE A 301 -3.74 20.59 5.34
N GLU A 302 -2.64 20.67 6.09
CA GLU A 302 -1.92 21.92 6.35
C GLU A 302 -1.30 22.53 5.08
N ILE A 303 -1.02 21.69 4.09
CA ILE A 303 -0.40 22.11 2.81
C ILE A 303 -1.34 21.96 1.61
N ALA A 304 -2.56 21.46 1.82
CA ALA A 304 -3.53 21.26 0.74
C ALA A 304 -3.86 22.59 0.03
N GLY A 305 -3.84 22.57 -1.29
CA GLY A 305 -4.11 23.74 -2.13
C GLY A 305 -2.98 24.77 -2.21
N LYS A 306 -1.84 24.56 -1.53
CA LYS A 306 -0.70 25.50 -1.56
C LYS A 306 0.31 25.23 -2.69
N GLY A 307 0.14 24.16 -3.45
CA GLY A 307 1.04 23.82 -4.56
C GLY A 307 2.40 23.24 -4.13
N VAL A 308 2.58 22.92 -2.84
CA VAL A 308 3.88 22.47 -2.29
C VAL A 308 3.92 20.97 -1.98
N ALA A 309 2.81 20.25 -2.13
CA ALA A 309 2.77 18.79 -1.88
C ALA A 309 3.70 18.04 -2.85
N ARG A 310 4.42 17.04 -2.34
CA ARG A 310 5.31 16.19 -3.13
C ARG A 310 4.55 14.97 -3.64
N ALA A 311 4.78 14.59 -4.90
CA ALA A 311 4.14 13.45 -5.54
C ALA A 311 5.04 12.20 -5.63
N ASP A 312 6.25 12.25 -5.07
CA ASP A 312 7.27 11.19 -5.22
C ASP A 312 6.72 9.80 -4.83
N SER A 313 6.08 9.72 -3.67
CA SER A 313 5.49 8.49 -3.17
C SER A 313 4.33 7.98 -4.04
N LEU A 314 3.47 8.86 -4.57
CA LEU A 314 2.41 8.47 -5.49
C LEU A 314 2.98 7.99 -6.84
N ILE A 315 4.01 8.67 -7.36
CA ILE A 315 4.72 8.25 -8.59
C ILE A 315 5.32 6.86 -8.40
N ALA A 316 5.99 6.64 -7.27
CA ALA A 316 6.55 5.34 -6.92
C ALA A 316 5.46 4.26 -6.77
N ALA A 317 4.32 4.59 -6.14
CA ALA A 317 3.18 3.68 -5.99
C ALA A 317 2.58 3.28 -7.34
N VAL A 318 2.40 4.23 -8.27
CA VAL A 318 1.90 3.95 -9.64
C VAL A 318 2.87 3.05 -10.41
N ARG A 319 4.17 3.34 -10.37
CA ARG A 319 5.20 2.52 -11.03
C ARG A 319 5.26 1.10 -10.46
N LEU A 320 5.21 0.97 -9.15
CA LEU A 320 5.24 -0.33 -8.50
C LEU A 320 3.98 -1.14 -8.82
N ALA A 321 2.78 -0.53 -8.76
CA ALA A 321 1.54 -1.19 -9.13
C ALA A 321 1.58 -1.75 -10.55
N ALA A 322 2.07 -0.96 -11.50
CA ALA A 322 2.20 -1.39 -12.89
C ALA A 322 3.19 -2.56 -13.05
N ALA A 323 4.32 -2.51 -12.35
CA ALA A 323 5.31 -3.59 -12.38
C ALA A 323 4.74 -4.90 -11.78
N MET A 324 3.99 -4.82 -10.68
CA MET A 324 3.31 -5.96 -10.07
C MET A 324 2.22 -6.53 -10.98
N ALA A 325 1.40 -5.66 -11.59
CA ALA A 325 0.33 -6.04 -12.50
C ALA A 325 0.86 -6.75 -13.75
N ALA A 326 1.95 -6.25 -14.33
CA ALA A 326 2.60 -6.88 -15.48
C ALA A 326 3.06 -8.31 -15.18
N ARG A 327 3.55 -8.58 -13.97
CA ARG A 327 3.94 -9.92 -13.55
C ARG A 327 2.75 -10.86 -13.35
N ARG A 328 1.64 -10.36 -12.79
CA ARG A 328 0.40 -11.15 -12.64
C ARG A 328 -0.24 -11.52 -13.98
N GLY A 329 -0.14 -10.66 -14.98
CA GLY A 329 -0.71 -10.89 -16.31
C GLY A 329 0.15 -11.75 -17.24
N GLY A 330 1.38 -12.05 -16.86
CA GLY A 330 2.33 -12.86 -17.64
C GLY A 330 2.42 -14.34 -17.21
N ASN A 331 1.64 -14.77 -16.23
CA ASN A 331 1.61 -16.16 -15.71
C ASN A 331 0.35 -16.89 -16.14
#